data_63501921e00e0c45574c6fad566ee0e0
#
_entry.id   63501921e00e0c45574c6fad566ee0e0
#
_cell.length_a   1.000
_cell.length_b   1.000
_cell.length_c   1.000
_cell.angle_alpha   90.00
_cell.angle_beta   90.00
_cell.angle_gamma   90.00
#
_symmetry.space_group_name_H-M   'P 1'
#
loop_
_entity.id
_entity.type
_entity.pdbx_description
1 polymer ?
#
loop_
_entity_poly.entity_id
_entity_poly.type
_entity_poly.pdbx_seq_one_letter_code
_entity_poly.pdbx_strand_id
1 'polypeptide(L)'
;HCLGREDEIPEMGDFFTAQLLNEPLLVVRGEEGIVRVMANVCRHRGMPLAEGRGNTKRFVCSYHAWTYGHDGALLRAPRMQNAGFDVKGCRLPEHKVQLWNGFIYVTLDPDEPDFEHPELDALLSPYETGSFRLVHMAEEEWHTNWKCLVENFMEGYHLSVVHPRTLHGYTPTGLSRKLVNGDGYTSYAANYPDSIEPRGHGASGLSDEERKRSTLFAKFPTQVASQAASLLVSLS
;
A
#
# COMPACT_ATOMS: atom_id res chain seq x y z
N HIS A 1 7.29 2.78 4.95
CA HIS A 1 5.99 2.21 5.33
C HIS A 1 5.05 2.19 4.13
N CYS A 2 4.31 1.09 3.94
CA CYS A 2 3.28 1.00 2.90
C CYS A 2 1.98 1.63 3.44
N LEU A 3 1.40 2.55 2.67
CA LEU A 3 0.12 3.20 3.03
C LEU A 3 -1.08 2.63 2.29
N GLY A 4 -0.86 1.97 1.17
CA GLY A 4 -1.93 1.46 0.31
C GLY A 4 -1.46 1.24 -1.12
N ARG A 5 -2.40 1.21 -2.04
CA ARG A 5 -2.13 0.97 -3.46
C ARG A 5 -2.46 2.18 -4.33
N GLU A 6 -1.74 2.29 -5.44
CA GLU A 6 -1.96 3.37 -6.42
C GLU A 6 -3.36 3.33 -7.05
N ASP A 7 -3.95 2.14 -7.21
CA ASP A 7 -5.28 1.98 -7.78
C ASP A 7 -6.43 2.38 -6.84
N GLU A 8 -6.13 2.73 -5.59
CA GLU A 8 -7.09 3.34 -4.68
C GLU A 8 -7.35 4.83 -4.95
N ILE A 9 -6.44 5.46 -5.70
CA ILE A 9 -6.50 6.86 -6.11
C ILE A 9 -6.20 6.98 -7.62
N PRO A 10 -7.03 6.38 -8.51
CA PRO A 10 -6.74 6.30 -9.95
C PRO A 10 -6.80 7.65 -10.67
N GLU A 11 -7.65 8.56 -10.22
CA GLU A 11 -7.94 9.81 -10.91
C GLU A 11 -7.36 11.03 -10.18
N MET A 12 -7.11 12.10 -10.93
CA MET A 12 -6.68 13.37 -10.34
C MET A 12 -7.69 13.88 -9.30
N GLY A 13 -7.17 14.21 -8.12
CA GLY A 13 -7.96 14.65 -6.98
C GLY A 13 -8.47 13.54 -6.09
N ASP A 14 -8.29 12.27 -6.48
CA ASP A 14 -8.55 11.16 -5.58
C ASP A 14 -7.59 11.19 -4.41
N PHE A 15 -8.13 10.92 -3.24
CA PHE A 15 -7.36 10.92 -1.99
C PHE A 15 -7.86 9.88 -1.00
N PHE A 16 -6.98 9.52 -0.09
CA PHE A 16 -7.32 8.88 1.16
C PHE A 16 -6.46 9.42 2.31
N THR A 17 -6.97 9.28 3.52
CA THR A 17 -6.22 9.62 4.74
C THR A 17 -5.68 8.37 5.39
N ALA A 18 -4.51 8.48 5.99
CA ALA A 18 -3.86 7.42 6.74
C ALA A 18 -3.25 7.97 8.02
N GLN A 19 -3.01 7.09 8.98
CA GLN A 19 -2.27 7.40 10.19
C GLN A 19 -0.98 6.59 10.20
N LEU A 20 0.17 7.24 10.32
CA LEU A 20 1.46 6.57 10.49
C LEU A 20 2.08 7.03 11.81
N LEU A 21 2.10 6.15 12.80
CA LEU A 21 2.44 6.53 14.18
C LEU A 21 1.53 7.68 14.64
N ASN A 22 2.13 8.82 14.98
CA ASN A 22 1.40 10.02 15.39
C ASN A 22 1.19 11.04 14.27
N GLU A 23 1.58 10.70 13.03
CA GLU A 23 1.49 11.59 11.88
C GLU A 23 0.22 11.32 11.08
N PRO A 24 -0.76 12.23 11.06
CA PRO A 24 -1.89 12.14 10.16
C PRO A 24 -1.46 12.49 8.75
N LEU A 25 -1.69 11.59 7.82
CA LEU A 25 -1.25 11.70 6.44
C LEU A 25 -2.43 11.87 5.48
N LEU A 26 -2.19 12.64 4.42
CA LEU A 26 -3.07 12.82 3.29
C LEU A 26 -2.37 12.32 2.03
N VAL A 27 -2.87 11.24 1.46
CA VAL A 27 -2.40 10.67 0.19
C VAL A 27 -3.30 11.16 -0.91
N VAL A 28 -2.74 11.73 -1.97
CA VAL A 28 -3.51 12.31 -3.08
C VAL A 28 -2.84 12.06 -4.43
N ARG A 29 -3.65 11.78 -5.45
CA ARG A 29 -3.20 11.85 -6.83
C ARG A 29 -3.36 13.27 -7.33
N GLY A 30 -2.25 13.94 -7.48
CA GLY A 30 -2.18 15.32 -7.95
C GLY A 30 -2.22 15.44 -9.47
N GLU A 31 -1.85 16.63 -9.95
CA GLU A 31 -1.69 16.92 -11.37
C GLU A 31 -0.61 16.01 -11.98
N GLU A 32 -0.71 15.76 -13.27
CA GLU A 32 0.21 14.88 -14.03
C GLU A 32 0.28 13.42 -13.51
N GLY A 33 -0.71 13.01 -12.70
CA GLY A 33 -0.75 11.66 -12.13
C GLY A 33 0.23 11.41 -10.97
N ILE A 34 0.85 12.46 -10.44
CA ILE A 34 1.83 12.37 -9.35
C ILE A 34 1.13 12.02 -8.04
N VAL A 35 1.56 10.94 -7.39
CA VAL A 35 1.13 10.61 -6.03
C VAL A 35 1.96 11.40 -5.02
N ARG A 36 1.28 12.08 -4.10
CA ARG A 36 1.90 12.82 -3.01
C ARG A 36 1.38 12.34 -1.66
N VAL A 37 2.25 12.37 -0.68
CA VAL A 37 1.88 12.15 0.72
C VAL A 37 2.27 13.37 1.52
N MET A 38 1.29 13.99 2.14
CA MET A 38 1.47 15.23 2.89
C MET A 38 0.90 15.09 4.30
N ALA A 39 1.35 15.94 5.21
CA ALA A 39 0.71 16.05 6.51
C ALA A 39 -0.74 16.51 6.35
N ASN A 40 -1.68 15.75 6.91
CA ASN A 40 -3.11 16.09 6.93
C ASN A 40 -3.43 17.12 8.02
N VAL A 41 -2.68 18.20 8.05
CA VAL A 41 -2.73 19.21 9.12
C VAL A 41 -2.69 20.62 8.54
N CYS A 42 -3.75 21.39 8.74
CA CYS A 42 -3.82 22.78 8.33
C CYS A 42 -2.72 23.62 9.01
N ARG A 43 -1.92 24.33 8.23
CA ARG A 43 -0.82 25.18 8.70
C ARG A 43 -1.25 26.37 9.55
N HIS A 44 -2.56 26.64 9.63
CA HIS A 44 -3.08 27.73 10.47
C HIS A 44 -3.19 27.32 11.94
N ARG A 45 -4.00 26.30 12.26
CA ARG A 45 -4.28 25.87 13.64
C ARG A 45 -4.42 24.35 13.80
N GLY A 46 -3.75 23.56 12.98
CA GLY A 46 -3.63 22.14 13.17
C GLY A 46 -4.89 21.29 12.88
N MET A 47 -5.92 21.88 12.27
CA MET A 47 -7.14 21.15 11.94
C MET A 47 -6.88 20.16 10.81
N PRO A 48 -7.37 18.91 10.86
CA PRO A 48 -7.35 18.00 9.73
C PRO A 48 -8.02 18.60 8.49
N LEU A 49 -7.47 18.35 7.31
CA LEU A 49 -7.97 18.89 6.03
C LEU A 49 -8.97 17.96 5.34
N ALA A 50 -8.79 16.67 5.53
CA ALA A 50 -9.64 15.64 4.95
C ALA A 50 -9.79 14.45 5.90
N GLU A 51 -10.82 13.62 5.66
CA GLU A 51 -11.09 12.40 6.40
C GLU A 51 -11.59 11.31 5.43
N GLY A 52 -11.13 10.08 5.61
CA GLY A 52 -11.52 8.93 4.81
C GLY A 52 -11.00 8.98 3.39
N ARG A 53 -11.88 8.77 2.41
CA ARG A 53 -11.56 8.66 0.98
C ARG A 53 -12.48 9.55 0.16
N GLY A 54 -12.03 10.01 -0.98
CA GLY A 54 -12.85 10.78 -1.89
C GLY A 54 -12.10 11.38 -3.06
N ASN A 55 -12.78 12.26 -3.78
CA ASN A 55 -12.20 13.08 -4.83
C ASN A 55 -12.51 14.55 -4.56
N THR A 56 -11.51 15.41 -4.68
CA THR A 56 -11.68 16.85 -4.51
C THR A 56 -10.77 17.63 -5.44
N LYS A 57 -11.19 18.79 -5.85
CA LYS A 57 -10.34 19.72 -6.60
C LYS A 57 -9.34 20.46 -5.71
N ARG A 58 -9.63 20.61 -4.42
CA ARG A 58 -8.83 21.37 -3.46
C ARG A 58 -9.21 20.98 -2.04
N PHE A 59 -8.26 20.99 -1.13
CA PHE A 59 -8.50 20.75 0.29
C PHE A 59 -8.84 22.08 0.99
N VAL A 60 -10.03 22.18 1.55
CA VAL A 60 -10.51 23.40 2.24
C VAL A 60 -10.66 23.10 3.71
N CYS A 61 -9.85 23.75 4.53
CA CYS A 61 -9.92 23.63 5.98
C CYS A 61 -11.30 24.09 6.49
N SER A 62 -11.99 23.23 7.21
CA SER A 62 -13.32 23.49 7.75
C SER A 62 -13.35 24.62 8.80
N TYR A 63 -12.19 24.96 9.40
CA TYR A 63 -12.13 25.94 10.47
C TYR A 63 -12.14 27.39 9.95
N HIS A 64 -11.23 27.74 9.00
CA HIS A 64 -11.12 29.13 8.51
C HIS A 64 -11.01 29.21 6.98
N ALA A 65 -11.40 28.15 6.26
CA ALA A 65 -11.39 28.07 4.80
C ALA A 65 -10.01 28.33 4.16
N TRP A 66 -8.92 28.00 4.85
CA TRP A 66 -7.62 27.92 4.19
C TRP A 66 -7.67 26.82 3.16
N THR A 67 -7.26 27.13 1.94
CA THR A 67 -7.44 26.26 0.78
C THR A 67 -6.10 25.85 0.21
N TYR A 68 -5.89 24.56 0.04
CA TYR A 68 -4.64 23.97 -0.46
C TYR A 68 -4.86 23.25 -1.79
N GLY A 69 -3.86 23.29 -2.65
CA GLY A 69 -3.79 22.48 -3.87
C GLY A 69 -3.39 21.03 -3.59
N HIS A 70 -3.44 20.18 -4.62
CA HIS A 70 -2.98 18.81 -4.55
C HIS A 70 -1.45 18.70 -4.33
N ASP A 71 -0.73 19.77 -4.66
CA ASP A 71 0.70 19.91 -4.42
C ASP A 71 1.05 20.41 -3.01
N GLY A 72 0.03 20.62 -2.17
CA GLY A 72 0.19 21.14 -0.82
C GLY A 72 0.34 22.65 -0.71
N ALA A 73 0.43 23.38 -1.82
CA ALA A 73 0.56 24.85 -1.79
C ALA A 73 -0.70 25.50 -1.21
N LEU A 74 -0.53 26.49 -0.35
CA LEU A 74 -1.64 27.31 0.14
C LEU A 74 -2.10 28.27 -0.97
N LEU A 75 -3.30 28.04 -1.48
CA LEU A 75 -3.88 28.84 -2.57
C LEU A 75 -4.64 30.06 -2.06
N ARG A 76 -5.25 29.95 -0.88
CA ARG A 76 -6.07 30.99 -0.30
C ARG A 76 -6.05 30.95 1.22
N ALA A 77 -5.86 32.12 1.85
CA ALA A 77 -5.97 32.36 3.29
C ALA A 77 -6.90 33.56 3.54
N PRO A 78 -8.22 33.32 3.72
CA PRO A 78 -9.18 34.43 3.90
C PRO A 78 -8.81 35.35 5.07
N ARG A 79 -8.97 36.66 4.87
CA ARG A 79 -8.72 37.72 5.86
C ARG A 79 -7.28 37.86 6.36
N MET A 80 -6.31 37.22 5.66
CA MET A 80 -4.88 37.32 6.00
C MET A 80 -4.15 38.41 5.20
N GLN A 81 -4.82 39.13 4.27
CA GLN A 81 -4.20 40.07 3.38
C GLN A 81 -3.49 41.24 4.09
N ASN A 82 -4.01 41.64 5.25
CA ASN A 82 -3.46 42.75 6.03
C ASN A 82 -2.48 42.32 7.13
N ALA A 83 -2.22 41.02 7.25
CA ALA A 83 -1.36 40.46 8.31
C ALA A 83 0.11 40.34 7.89
N GLY A 84 0.49 40.78 6.70
CA GLY A 84 1.85 40.60 6.17
C GLY A 84 2.24 39.12 5.93
N PHE A 85 1.22 38.24 5.87
CA PHE A 85 1.45 36.81 5.71
C PHE A 85 1.70 36.45 4.25
N ASP A 86 2.82 35.78 3.99
CA ASP A 86 3.14 35.26 2.65
C ASP A 86 2.41 33.95 2.38
N VAL A 87 1.33 34.02 1.62
CA VAL A 87 0.56 32.85 1.17
C VAL A 87 1.39 31.95 0.26
N LYS A 88 2.26 32.53 -0.59
CA LYS A 88 3.02 31.76 -1.59
C LYS A 88 4.10 30.87 -0.96
N GLY A 89 4.66 31.27 0.17
CA GLY A 89 5.66 30.51 0.90
C GLY A 89 5.07 29.40 1.80
N CYS A 90 3.75 29.36 1.95
CA CYS A 90 3.10 28.40 2.85
C CYS A 90 2.67 27.13 2.09
N ARG A 91 3.12 25.97 2.60
CA ARG A 91 2.79 24.65 2.05
C ARG A 91 2.53 23.65 3.19
N LEU A 92 1.78 22.60 2.87
CA LEU A 92 1.74 21.40 3.72
C LEU A 92 3.12 20.72 3.68
N PRO A 93 3.61 20.19 4.80
CA PRO A 93 4.77 19.32 4.79
C PRO A 93 4.51 18.12 3.89
N GLU A 94 5.43 17.85 2.98
CA GLU A 94 5.38 16.70 2.07
C GLU A 94 6.40 15.66 2.54
N HIS A 95 6.00 14.41 2.49
CA HIS A 95 6.85 13.27 2.83
C HIS A 95 7.38 12.61 1.56
N LYS A 96 8.53 11.98 1.67
CA LYS A 96 9.14 11.25 0.58
C LYS A 96 8.32 10.00 0.25
N VAL A 97 8.00 9.82 -1.03
CA VAL A 97 7.16 8.74 -1.55
C VAL A 97 7.96 7.90 -2.53
N GLN A 98 7.85 6.59 -2.41
CA GLN A 98 8.31 5.64 -3.41
C GLN A 98 7.16 4.76 -3.86
N LEU A 99 6.91 4.70 -5.16
CA LEU A 99 5.94 3.79 -5.77
C LEU A 99 6.68 2.51 -6.17
N TRP A 100 6.17 1.37 -5.72
CA TRP A 100 6.78 0.09 -6.02
C TRP A 100 5.74 -1.01 -6.15
N ASN A 101 5.72 -1.69 -7.29
CA ASN A 101 4.80 -2.80 -7.58
C ASN A 101 3.30 -2.47 -7.35
N GLY A 102 2.91 -1.23 -7.61
CA GLY A 102 1.54 -0.73 -7.42
C GLY A 102 1.22 -0.32 -5.98
N PHE A 103 2.20 -0.33 -5.09
CA PHE A 103 2.07 0.13 -3.71
C PHE A 103 2.68 1.51 -3.50
N ILE A 104 2.10 2.25 -2.57
CA ILE A 104 2.55 3.58 -2.15
C ILE A 104 3.32 3.44 -0.84
N TYR A 105 4.63 3.66 -0.90
CA TYR A 105 5.50 3.67 0.27
C TYR A 105 5.84 5.10 0.67
N VAL A 106 5.94 5.34 1.95
CA VAL A 106 6.32 6.63 2.53
C VAL A 106 7.38 6.44 3.61
N THR A 107 8.27 7.40 3.73
CA THR A 107 9.13 7.56 4.90
C THR A 107 8.90 8.90 5.56
N LEU A 108 9.00 8.94 6.89
CA LEU A 108 8.98 10.19 7.68
C LEU A 108 10.38 10.80 7.77
N ASP A 109 11.42 10.04 7.41
CA ASP A 109 12.79 10.52 7.33
C ASP A 109 13.08 10.99 5.89
N PRO A 110 13.29 12.29 5.65
CA PRO A 110 13.57 12.81 4.31
C PRO A 110 14.92 12.35 3.75
N ASP A 111 15.85 11.94 4.60
CA ASP A 111 17.19 11.51 4.22
C ASP A 111 17.27 10.00 3.96
N GLU A 112 16.20 9.24 4.28
CA GLU A 112 16.14 7.80 3.98
C GLU A 112 16.26 7.57 2.47
N PRO A 113 17.20 6.74 2.00
CA PRO A 113 17.32 6.42 0.58
C PRO A 113 16.11 5.63 0.07
N ASP A 114 15.89 5.67 -1.25
CA ASP A 114 14.95 4.74 -1.87
C ASP A 114 15.45 3.32 -1.68
N PHE A 115 14.53 2.41 -1.40
CA PHE A 115 14.87 1.00 -1.36
C PHE A 115 14.94 0.43 -2.78
N GLU A 116 15.91 -0.43 -3.01
CA GLU A 116 16.10 -1.15 -4.26
C GLU A 116 16.27 -2.64 -3.97
N HIS A 117 15.41 -3.45 -4.56
CA HIS A 117 15.42 -4.90 -4.36
C HIS A 117 15.33 -5.64 -5.71
N PRO A 118 16.40 -5.58 -6.55
CA PRO A 118 16.37 -6.14 -7.90
C PRO A 118 16.09 -7.65 -7.94
N GLU A 119 16.53 -8.41 -6.94
CA GLU A 119 16.25 -9.84 -6.84
C GLU A 119 14.78 -10.10 -6.50
N LEU A 120 14.19 -9.28 -5.64
CA LEU A 120 12.77 -9.34 -5.30
C LEU A 120 11.90 -8.88 -6.48
N ASP A 121 12.33 -7.86 -7.20
CA ASP A 121 11.69 -7.43 -8.46
C ASP A 121 11.68 -8.55 -9.50
N ALA A 122 12.80 -9.23 -9.69
CA ALA A 122 12.90 -10.38 -10.57
C ALA A 122 11.98 -11.53 -10.12
N LEU A 123 11.87 -11.77 -8.81
CA LEU A 123 10.97 -12.77 -8.24
C LEU A 123 9.50 -12.43 -8.45
N LEU A 124 9.13 -11.15 -8.33
CA LEU A 124 7.74 -10.68 -8.39
C LEU A 124 7.30 -10.34 -9.83
N SER A 125 8.22 -10.08 -10.75
CA SER A 125 7.90 -9.66 -12.12
C SER A 125 6.91 -10.59 -12.86
N PRO A 126 6.96 -11.94 -12.71
CA PRO A 126 5.99 -12.82 -13.37
C PRO A 126 4.54 -12.62 -12.91
N TYR A 127 4.35 -12.04 -11.73
CA TYR A 127 3.01 -11.82 -11.17
C TYR A 127 2.39 -10.50 -11.62
N GLU A 128 3.16 -9.59 -12.24
CA GLU A 128 2.68 -8.27 -12.67
C GLU A 128 1.90 -7.51 -11.59
N THR A 129 2.41 -7.53 -10.36
CA THR A 129 1.72 -7.02 -9.16
C THR A 129 1.31 -5.54 -9.27
N GLY A 130 2.02 -4.75 -10.08
CA GLY A 130 1.65 -3.38 -10.40
C GLY A 130 0.30 -3.25 -11.14
N SER A 131 -0.13 -4.31 -11.85
CA SER A 131 -1.42 -4.33 -12.55
C SER A 131 -2.59 -4.80 -11.69
N PHE A 132 -2.35 -5.27 -10.47
CA PHE A 132 -3.39 -5.74 -9.57
C PHE A 132 -4.33 -4.61 -9.16
N ARG A 133 -5.56 -4.99 -8.82
CA ARG A 133 -6.58 -4.09 -8.30
C ARG A 133 -6.95 -4.48 -6.88
N LEU A 134 -7.12 -3.50 -6.03
CA LEU A 134 -7.63 -3.71 -4.69
C LEU A 134 -9.09 -4.16 -4.77
N VAL A 135 -9.37 -5.38 -4.34
CA VAL A 135 -10.73 -5.95 -4.34
C VAL A 135 -11.36 -5.98 -2.96
N HIS A 136 -10.53 -6.01 -1.93
CA HIS A 136 -10.98 -6.03 -0.53
C HIS A 136 -9.86 -5.51 0.38
N MET A 137 -10.24 -4.78 1.41
CA MET A 137 -9.39 -4.36 2.51
C MET A 137 -10.09 -4.72 3.82
N ALA A 138 -9.34 -5.28 4.75
CA ALA A 138 -9.76 -5.48 6.12
C ALA A 138 -8.67 -4.97 7.06
N GLU A 139 -9.08 -4.43 8.17
CA GLU A 139 -8.20 -3.98 9.26
C GLU A 139 -8.62 -4.70 10.54
N GLU A 140 -7.67 -5.33 11.21
CA GLU A 140 -7.89 -6.08 12.43
C GLU A 140 -6.82 -5.72 13.46
N GLU A 141 -7.23 -5.54 14.71
CA GLU A 141 -6.30 -5.35 15.81
C GLU A 141 -5.95 -6.70 16.44
N TRP A 142 -4.66 -7.04 16.44
CA TRP A 142 -4.15 -8.27 17.03
C TRP A 142 -3.26 -7.96 18.23
N HIS A 143 -3.63 -8.44 19.42
CA HIS A 143 -2.88 -8.21 20.66
C HIS A 143 -1.62 -9.10 20.74
N THR A 144 -0.70 -8.88 19.81
CA THR A 144 0.56 -9.60 19.72
C THR A 144 1.68 -8.71 19.20
N ASN A 145 2.92 -9.16 19.34
CA ASN A 145 4.04 -8.47 18.72
C ASN A 145 4.01 -8.68 17.20
N TRP A 146 4.13 -7.60 16.43
CA TRP A 146 4.11 -7.67 14.96
C TRP A 146 5.16 -8.62 14.37
N LYS A 147 6.33 -8.81 15.05
CA LYS A 147 7.36 -9.75 14.62
C LYS A 147 6.85 -11.18 14.62
N CYS A 148 6.06 -11.57 15.62
CA CYS A 148 5.43 -12.90 15.65
C CYS A 148 4.45 -13.11 14.50
N LEU A 149 3.73 -12.05 14.09
CA LEU A 149 2.86 -12.12 12.93
C LEU A 149 3.67 -12.31 11.65
N VAL A 150 4.73 -11.52 11.45
CA VAL A 150 5.63 -11.67 10.30
C VAL A 150 6.22 -13.08 10.26
N GLU A 151 6.75 -13.60 11.35
CA GLU A 151 7.30 -14.93 11.42
C GLU A 151 6.27 -16.00 11.06
N ASN A 152 5.03 -15.89 11.56
CA ASN A 152 3.94 -16.81 11.25
C ASN A 152 3.55 -16.77 9.77
N PHE A 153 3.48 -15.57 9.16
CA PHE A 153 3.12 -15.44 7.75
C PHE A 153 4.26 -15.78 6.78
N MET A 154 5.50 -15.81 7.25
CA MET A 154 6.69 -16.10 6.43
C MET A 154 7.12 -17.58 6.49
N GLU A 155 6.28 -18.47 6.99
CA GLU A 155 6.53 -19.90 7.00
C GLU A 155 5.27 -20.69 6.63
N GLY A 156 5.45 -21.90 6.09
CA GLY A 156 4.36 -22.81 5.73
C GLY A 156 4.30 -24.04 6.61
N TYR A 157 5.08 -24.11 7.69
CA TYR A 157 5.23 -25.33 8.49
C TYR A 157 3.94 -25.73 9.23
N HIS A 158 3.18 -24.72 9.69
CA HIS A 158 1.92 -24.94 10.42
C HIS A 158 0.71 -25.26 9.52
N LEU A 159 0.79 -24.99 8.21
CA LEU A 159 -0.38 -25.01 7.31
C LEU A 159 -1.15 -26.33 7.31
N SER A 160 -0.43 -27.46 7.32
CA SER A 160 -1.08 -28.78 7.28
C SER A 160 -1.76 -29.18 8.61
N VAL A 161 -1.35 -28.59 9.71
CA VAL A 161 -1.85 -28.91 11.06
C VAL A 161 -2.91 -27.90 11.52
N VAL A 162 -2.62 -26.61 11.38
CA VAL A 162 -3.50 -25.54 11.86
C VAL A 162 -4.61 -25.24 10.86
N HIS A 163 -4.33 -25.38 9.55
CA HIS A 163 -5.25 -25.07 8.49
C HIS A 163 -5.66 -26.30 7.62
N PRO A 164 -6.03 -27.46 8.23
CA PRO A 164 -6.25 -28.71 7.49
C PRO A 164 -7.44 -28.65 6.52
N ARG A 165 -8.41 -27.76 6.79
CA ARG A 165 -9.65 -27.64 5.99
C ARG A 165 -9.63 -26.45 5.03
N THR A 166 -8.69 -25.55 5.15
CA THR A 166 -8.63 -24.28 4.37
C THR A 166 -7.41 -24.24 3.46
N LEU A 167 -6.21 -24.21 3.99
CA LEU A 167 -4.99 -24.02 3.22
C LEU A 167 -4.29 -25.32 2.82
N HIS A 168 -4.40 -26.40 3.63
CA HIS A 168 -3.69 -27.64 3.37
C HIS A 168 -3.95 -28.22 1.98
N GLY A 169 -5.18 -28.15 1.49
CA GLY A 169 -5.56 -28.66 0.16
C GLY A 169 -4.88 -27.93 -1.01
N TYR A 170 -4.46 -26.68 -0.79
CA TYR A 170 -3.86 -25.82 -1.80
C TYR A 170 -2.35 -25.65 -1.61
N THR A 171 -1.93 -25.44 -0.39
CA THR A 171 -0.54 -25.14 -0.03
C THR A 171 -0.09 -25.97 1.15
N PRO A 172 0.05 -27.31 0.98
CA PRO A 172 0.46 -28.17 2.08
C PRO A 172 1.90 -27.85 2.49
N THR A 173 2.19 -28.04 3.78
CA THR A 173 3.50 -27.78 4.39
C THR A 173 4.67 -28.37 3.57
N GLY A 174 4.51 -29.59 3.06
CA GLY A 174 5.56 -30.28 2.29
C GLY A 174 5.92 -29.62 0.96
N LEU A 175 5.11 -28.72 0.44
CA LEU A 175 5.35 -27.98 -0.79
C LEU A 175 5.75 -26.52 -0.56
N SER A 176 5.87 -26.13 0.71
CA SER A 176 6.40 -24.82 1.09
C SER A 176 7.93 -24.87 1.12
N ARG A 177 8.54 -23.84 0.56
CA ARG A 177 10.01 -23.72 0.53
C ARG A 177 10.45 -22.28 0.73
N LYS A 178 11.59 -22.12 1.38
CA LYS A 178 12.25 -20.84 1.48
C LYS A 178 12.85 -20.47 0.13
N LEU A 179 12.67 -19.21 -0.25
CA LEU A 179 13.26 -18.62 -1.45
C LEU A 179 14.48 -17.77 -1.09
N VAL A 180 14.92 -16.96 -2.04
CA VAL A 180 16.02 -16.01 -1.85
C VAL A 180 15.63 -14.97 -0.80
N ASN A 181 16.55 -14.68 0.11
CA ASN A 181 16.45 -13.55 1.05
C ASN A 181 17.49 -12.53 0.64
N GLY A 182 17.15 -11.27 0.78
CA GLY A 182 18.05 -10.15 0.57
C GLY A 182 18.14 -9.27 1.80
N ASP A 183 18.86 -8.17 1.67
CA ASP A 183 18.90 -7.14 2.68
C ASP A 183 17.52 -6.48 2.80
N GLY A 184 16.97 -6.45 4.01
CA GLY A 184 15.65 -5.87 4.29
C GLY A 184 14.45 -6.69 3.87
N TYR A 185 14.59 -7.89 3.32
CA TYR A 185 13.47 -8.77 3.00
C TYR A 185 13.77 -10.27 3.19
N THR A 186 12.72 -11.04 3.42
CA THR A 186 12.73 -12.50 3.37
C THR A 186 11.56 -12.99 2.52
N SER A 187 11.71 -14.13 1.86
CA SER A 187 10.67 -14.66 1.01
C SER A 187 10.54 -16.18 1.11
N TYR A 188 9.32 -16.68 0.94
CA TYR A 188 9.04 -18.10 0.78
C TYR A 188 8.00 -18.31 -0.30
N ALA A 189 7.89 -19.53 -0.80
CA ALA A 189 6.84 -19.91 -1.75
C ALA A 189 6.14 -21.17 -1.26
N ALA A 190 4.84 -21.22 -1.48
CA ALA A 190 4.02 -22.41 -1.34
C ALA A 190 3.48 -22.80 -2.72
N ASN A 191 3.67 -24.06 -3.10
CA ASN A 191 3.24 -24.58 -4.39
C ASN A 191 1.93 -25.36 -4.25
N TYR A 192 1.18 -25.44 -5.35
CA TYR A 192 0.07 -26.40 -5.45
C TYR A 192 0.59 -27.84 -5.56
N PRO A 193 -0.13 -28.81 -4.99
CA PRO A 193 0.08 -30.21 -5.34
C PRO A 193 -0.17 -30.45 -6.84
N ASP A 194 0.58 -31.36 -7.46
CA ASP A 194 0.42 -31.72 -8.87
C ASP A 194 -0.99 -32.24 -9.20
N SER A 195 -1.72 -32.73 -8.19
CA SER A 195 -3.09 -33.21 -8.30
C SER A 195 -4.14 -32.11 -8.39
N ILE A 196 -3.75 -30.87 -8.13
CA ILE A 196 -4.65 -29.70 -8.21
C ILE A 196 -4.35 -28.97 -9.49
N GLU A 197 -5.29 -29.05 -10.45
CA GLU A 197 -5.31 -28.07 -11.52
C GLU A 197 -5.56 -26.69 -10.88
N PRO A 198 -4.69 -25.72 -11.13
CA PRO A 198 -4.86 -24.36 -10.61
C PRO A 198 -6.15 -23.79 -11.19
N ARG A 199 -7.21 -23.92 -10.43
CA ARG A 199 -8.48 -23.25 -10.74
C ARG A 199 -8.37 -21.86 -10.18
N GLY A 200 -8.34 -20.86 -11.07
CA GLY A 200 -8.52 -19.49 -10.61
C GLY A 200 -9.78 -19.43 -9.77
N HIS A 201 -9.64 -19.20 -8.47
CA HIS A 201 -10.78 -18.97 -7.60
C HIS A 201 -11.57 -17.79 -8.14
N GLY A 202 -12.83 -18.03 -8.55
CA GLY A 202 -13.70 -16.99 -9.07
C GLY A 202 -13.58 -16.72 -10.57
N ALA A 203 -13.14 -17.68 -11.38
CA ALA A 203 -13.02 -17.56 -12.83
C ALA A 203 -14.37 -17.30 -13.59
N SER A 204 -15.50 -17.31 -12.89
CA SER A 204 -16.77 -16.88 -13.43
C SER A 204 -16.80 -15.35 -13.51
N GLY A 205 -16.71 -14.79 -14.71
CA GLY A 205 -16.74 -13.34 -14.94
C GLY A 205 -15.42 -12.74 -15.44
N LEU A 206 -14.35 -13.51 -15.50
CA LEU A 206 -13.08 -13.07 -16.08
C LEU A 206 -13.12 -13.04 -17.60
N SER A 207 -12.52 -12.02 -18.20
CA SER A 207 -12.24 -11.97 -19.64
C SER A 207 -11.25 -13.07 -20.05
N ASP A 208 -11.16 -13.36 -21.35
CA ASP A 208 -10.21 -14.35 -21.86
C ASP A 208 -8.76 -13.98 -21.58
N GLU A 209 -8.46 -12.70 -21.50
CA GLU A 209 -7.13 -12.19 -21.17
C GLU A 209 -6.80 -12.39 -19.70
N GLU A 210 -7.75 -12.11 -18.82
CA GLU A 210 -7.62 -12.38 -17.38
C GLU A 210 -7.51 -13.86 -17.07
N ARG A 211 -8.22 -14.73 -17.84
CA ARG A 211 -8.08 -16.19 -17.74
C ARG A 211 -6.69 -16.66 -18.16
N LYS A 212 -6.13 -16.09 -19.24
CA LYS A 212 -4.74 -16.37 -19.64
C LYS A 212 -3.74 -15.99 -18.56
N ARG A 213 -3.93 -14.86 -17.90
CA ARG A 213 -3.12 -14.42 -16.75
C ARG A 213 -3.28 -15.40 -15.58
N SER A 214 -4.49 -15.78 -15.21
CA SER A 214 -4.71 -16.75 -14.13
C SER A 214 -4.08 -18.11 -14.43
N THR A 215 -4.03 -18.54 -15.68
CA THR A 215 -3.34 -19.77 -16.10
C THR A 215 -1.82 -19.62 -16.00
N LEU A 216 -1.29 -18.41 -16.18
CA LEU A 216 0.14 -18.12 -15.98
C LEU A 216 0.51 -18.23 -14.50
N PHE A 217 -0.29 -17.65 -13.61
CA PHE A 217 -0.15 -17.78 -12.16
C PHE A 217 -0.15 -19.21 -11.66
N ALA A 218 -0.85 -20.09 -12.35
CA ALA A 218 -0.91 -21.50 -12.08
C ALA A 218 0.44 -22.25 -12.23
N LYS A 219 1.36 -21.70 -12.97
CA LYS A 219 2.71 -22.27 -13.17
C LYS A 219 3.74 -21.76 -12.17
N PHE A 220 3.38 -20.73 -11.37
CA PHE A 220 4.23 -20.14 -10.37
C PHE A 220 3.80 -20.57 -8.96
N PRO A 221 4.65 -20.38 -7.95
CA PRO A 221 4.25 -20.58 -6.57
C PRO A 221 2.97 -19.81 -6.25
N THR A 222 2.03 -20.47 -5.59
CA THR A 222 0.71 -19.89 -5.28
C THR A 222 0.74 -18.80 -4.25
N GLN A 223 1.77 -18.79 -3.46
CA GLN A 223 1.96 -17.82 -2.40
C GLN A 223 3.43 -17.43 -2.38
N VAL A 224 3.71 -16.19 -2.69
CA VAL A 224 5.00 -15.56 -2.47
C VAL A 224 4.74 -14.45 -1.44
N ALA A 225 5.32 -14.60 -0.28
CA ALA A 225 5.29 -13.58 0.74
C ALA A 225 6.69 -13.01 0.88
N SER A 226 6.81 -11.72 0.93
CA SER A 226 8.06 -11.05 1.23
C SER A 226 7.86 -10.13 2.44
N GLN A 227 8.92 -9.90 3.19
CA GLN A 227 8.86 -8.98 4.32
C GLN A 227 8.49 -7.56 3.88
N ALA A 228 8.92 -7.15 2.70
CA ALA A 228 8.52 -5.87 2.10
C ALA A 228 7.01 -5.81 1.80
N ALA A 229 6.38 -6.93 1.42
CA ALA A 229 4.93 -7.03 1.20
C ALA A 229 4.14 -7.28 2.49
N SER A 230 4.73 -7.93 3.50
CA SER A 230 4.09 -8.19 4.80
C SER A 230 4.08 -6.98 5.74
N LEU A 231 4.78 -5.91 5.39
CA LEU A 231 4.63 -4.60 6.06
C LEU A 231 3.27 -3.91 5.81
N LEU A 232 2.35 -4.58 5.11
CA LEU A 232 0.92 -4.24 5.13
C LEU A 232 0.21 -4.58 6.45
N VAL A 233 0.90 -5.21 7.39
CA VAL A 233 0.45 -5.26 8.78
C VAL A 233 0.65 -3.86 9.35
N SER A 234 -0.42 -3.10 9.42
CA SER A 234 -0.44 -1.78 10.05
C SER A 234 0.22 -1.86 11.42
N LEU A 235 1.28 -1.09 11.60
CA LEU A 235 1.84 -0.80 12.92
C LEU A 235 0.94 0.26 13.56
N SER A 236 -0.25 -0.11 13.97
CA SER A 236 -1.07 0.71 14.85
C SER A 236 -0.60 0.59 16.29
#